data_b168c77186fb6981462e8759c8161777
#
_entry.id   b168c77186fb6981462e8759c8161777
#
_cell.length_a   1.000
_cell.length_b   1.000
_cell.length_c   1.000
_cell.angle_alpha   90.00
_cell.angle_beta   90.00
_cell.angle_gamma   90.00
#
_symmetry.space_group_name_H-M   'P 1'
#
loop_
_entity.id
_entity.type
_entity.pdbx_description
1 polymer ?
#
loop_
_entity_poly.entity_id
_entity_poly.type
_entity_poly.pdbx_seq_one_letter_code
_entity_poly.pdbx_strand_id
1 'polypeptide(L)'
;MKVISVKYKTSSTEVKAIDCFVDSGYLQGPGGSLPDVDVDFQSDRRQEVKEYIERRYNHDGKQRVFSAGTFTTLKLKAVLKDVARVHRVPVNIVNYITAIFEDDNMSWTDLFTMAATNKKIHSFIMEYPQVIEDIRTLMGQPRSSSVHASALLVTPDSKDGKDLECFDFTPIKKIDGVLISEFDGYSLDEQGLLKNDCLGIKELSKLQAVINICNDKYHTDITFQNIVQSGLDDPKVYQLLQKGYTQNIFQFSSKGMTKFLVSMQPVSYTHLRAHETSQD
;
A
#
# COMPACT_ATOMS: atom_id res chain seq x y z
N MET A 1 6.35 -23.00 -6.07
CA MET A 1 5.84 -21.75 -5.48
C MET A 1 5.12 -22.12 -4.19
N LYS A 2 5.66 -21.78 -3.03
CA LYS A 2 4.95 -21.99 -1.75
C LYS A 2 4.23 -20.68 -1.44
N VAL A 3 2.91 -20.69 -1.58
CA VAL A 3 2.05 -19.61 -1.11
C VAL A 3 1.99 -19.76 0.41
N ILE A 4 2.37 -18.72 1.16
CA ILE A 4 2.13 -18.66 2.59
C ILE A 4 0.62 -18.47 2.72
N SER A 5 -0.09 -19.53 3.12
CA SER A 5 -1.53 -19.45 3.35
C SER A 5 -1.79 -18.61 4.58
N VAL A 6 -2.29 -17.39 4.38
CA VAL A 6 -2.91 -16.61 5.47
C VAL A 6 -4.26 -17.27 5.74
N LYS A 7 -4.41 -17.88 6.91
CA LYS A 7 -5.68 -18.43 7.36
C LYS A 7 -6.55 -17.28 7.89
N TYR A 8 -7.53 -16.87 7.12
CA TYR A 8 -8.57 -15.97 7.60
C TYR A 8 -9.66 -16.80 8.30
N LYS A 9 -9.94 -16.48 9.56
CA LYS A 9 -11.02 -17.09 10.32
C LYS A 9 -12.24 -16.16 10.27
N THR A 10 -13.07 -16.32 9.25
CA THR A 10 -14.47 -15.92 9.36
C THR A 10 -15.22 -17.04 10.07
N SER A 11 -16.12 -16.70 10.98
CA SER A 11 -16.86 -17.57 11.89
C SER A 11 -17.29 -18.90 11.27
N SER A 12 -16.45 -19.93 11.26
CA SER A 12 -16.66 -21.35 10.96
C SER A 12 -16.03 -21.97 9.72
N THR A 13 -15.41 -21.24 8.78
CA THR A 13 -14.82 -21.86 7.59
C THR A 13 -13.42 -21.30 7.33
N GLU A 14 -12.40 -22.16 7.31
CA GLU A 14 -11.06 -21.79 6.84
C GLU A 14 -11.07 -21.67 5.31
N VAL A 15 -10.92 -20.46 4.79
CA VAL A 15 -10.78 -20.19 3.36
C VAL A 15 -9.30 -20.07 3.03
N LYS A 16 -8.82 -20.77 2.00
CA LYS A 16 -7.43 -20.60 1.53
C LYS A 16 -7.30 -19.24 0.86
N ALA A 17 -6.16 -18.56 1.05
CA ALA A 17 -5.92 -17.20 0.50
C ALA A 17 -6.22 -17.07 -1.01
N ILE A 18 -6.02 -18.15 -1.78
CA ILE A 18 -6.34 -18.20 -3.22
C ILE A 18 -7.86 -18.24 -3.47
N ASP A 19 -8.62 -18.86 -2.59
CA ASP A 19 -10.09 -18.98 -2.75
C ASP A 19 -10.76 -17.62 -2.46
N CYS A 20 -10.10 -16.70 -1.76
CA CYS A 20 -10.56 -15.33 -1.52
C CYS A 20 -10.65 -14.48 -2.80
N PHE A 21 -9.93 -14.84 -3.87
CA PHE A 21 -9.94 -14.07 -5.10
C PHE A 21 -11.25 -14.19 -5.91
N VAL A 22 -12.08 -15.17 -5.65
CA VAL A 22 -13.18 -15.54 -6.56
C VAL A 22 -14.58 -15.43 -5.95
N ASP A 23 -14.72 -15.39 -4.62
CA ASP A 23 -16.04 -15.47 -4.00
C ASP A 23 -16.31 -14.34 -2.99
N SER A 24 -16.62 -13.17 -3.54
CA SER A 24 -17.02 -12.00 -2.74
C SER A 24 -18.30 -12.21 -1.91
N GLY A 25 -19.11 -13.24 -2.23
CA GLY A 25 -20.35 -13.54 -1.51
C GLY A 25 -20.16 -14.08 -0.09
N TYR A 26 -18.97 -14.61 0.22
CA TYR A 26 -18.66 -15.20 1.54
C TYR A 26 -17.90 -14.26 2.49
N LEU A 27 -17.46 -13.10 2.02
CA LEU A 27 -16.53 -12.24 2.74
C LEU A 27 -17.14 -10.91 3.22
N GLN A 28 -18.47 -10.80 3.29
CA GLN A 28 -19.09 -9.63 3.89
C GLN A 28 -18.86 -9.62 5.41
N GLY A 29 -18.04 -8.69 5.87
CA GLY A 29 -17.85 -8.39 7.30
C GLY A 29 -19.12 -7.79 7.93
N PRO A 30 -19.15 -7.64 9.27
CA PRO A 30 -20.24 -6.95 9.94
C PRO A 30 -20.31 -5.50 9.43
N GLY A 31 -21.40 -5.16 8.73
CA GLY A 31 -21.61 -3.83 8.13
C GLY A 31 -21.59 -3.80 6.60
N GLY A 32 -21.37 -4.94 5.91
CA GLY A 32 -21.45 -5.03 4.44
C GLY A 32 -20.18 -4.58 3.69
N SER A 33 -19.11 -4.21 4.37
CA SER A 33 -17.80 -3.94 3.74
C SER A 33 -17.09 -5.24 3.38
N LEU A 34 -16.34 -5.22 2.27
CA LEU A 34 -15.45 -6.31 1.90
C LEU A 34 -14.22 -6.32 2.84
N PRO A 35 -13.62 -7.50 3.11
CA PRO A 35 -12.40 -7.57 3.90
C PRO A 35 -11.22 -6.96 3.11
N ASP A 36 -10.28 -6.39 3.83
CA ASP A 36 -8.98 -6.02 3.26
C ASP A 36 -8.09 -7.26 3.19
N VAL A 37 -7.60 -7.59 2.00
CA VAL A 37 -6.79 -8.79 1.74
C VAL A 37 -5.39 -8.38 1.34
N ASP A 38 -4.48 -8.42 2.31
CA ASP A 38 -3.06 -8.16 2.11
C ASP A 38 -2.26 -9.46 2.17
N VAL A 39 -1.49 -9.73 1.13
CA VAL A 39 -0.62 -10.91 1.07
C VAL A 39 0.80 -10.51 0.72
N ASP A 40 1.72 -10.85 1.63
CA ASP A 40 3.14 -10.57 1.50
C ASP A 40 3.86 -11.62 0.66
N PHE A 41 4.57 -11.17 -0.37
CA PHE A 41 5.41 -12.02 -1.23
C PHE A 41 6.86 -11.49 -1.25
N GLN A 42 7.79 -12.37 -1.58
CA GLN A 42 9.14 -11.94 -1.93
C GLN A 42 9.08 -10.93 -3.07
N SER A 43 9.74 -9.78 -2.91
CA SER A 43 9.61 -8.66 -3.85
C SER A 43 10.08 -9.01 -5.27
N ASP A 44 11.11 -9.85 -5.38
CA ASP A 44 11.66 -10.37 -6.64
C ASP A 44 10.79 -11.44 -7.30
N ARG A 45 9.86 -12.05 -6.56
CA ARG A 45 8.95 -13.09 -7.07
C ARG A 45 7.49 -12.67 -7.16
N ARG A 46 7.16 -11.45 -6.76
CA ARG A 46 5.78 -10.92 -6.83
C ARG A 46 5.19 -11.00 -8.24
N GLN A 47 6.00 -10.74 -9.26
CA GLN A 47 5.55 -10.78 -10.65
C GLN A 47 5.10 -12.20 -11.07
N GLU A 48 5.78 -13.23 -10.61
CA GLU A 48 5.39 -14.64 -10.86
C GLU A 48 3.99 -14.94 -10.31
N VAL A 49 3.64 -14.34 -9.14
CA VAL A 49 2.31 -14.49 -8.54
C VAL A 49 1.24 -13.82 -9.38
N LYS A 50 1.48 -12.59 -9.85
CA LYS A 50 0.55 -11.88 -10.74
C LYS A 50 0.30 -12.67 -12.03
N GLU A 51 1.35 -13.13 -12.69
CA GLU A 51 1.26 -13.95 -13.89
C GLU A 51 0.54 -15.30 -13.65
N TYR A 52 0.72 -15.89 -12.45
CA TYR A 52 -0.03 -17.09 -12.09
C TYR A 52 -1.53 -16.80 -11.97
N ILE A 53 -1.91 -15.69 -11.32
CA ILE A 53 -3.30 -15.27 -11.16
C ILE A 53 -3.92 -14.98 -12.53
N GLU A 54 -3.21 -14.25 -13.40
CA GLU A 54 -3.67 -13.98 -14.76
C GLU A 54 -3.89 -15.28 -15.56
N ARG A 55 -2.92 -16.20 -15.56
CA ARG A 55 -3.09 -17.50 -16.26
C ARG A 55 -4.23 -18.34 -15.71
N ARG A 56 -4.50 -18.26 -14.41
CA ARG A 56 -5.55 -19.05 -13.76
C ARG A 56 -6.94 -18.54 -14.08
N TYR A 57 -7.14 -17.23 -14.12
CA TYR A 57 -8.46 -16.61 -14.22
C TYR A 57 -8.78 -16.04 -15.60
N ASN A 58 -7.77 -15.67 -16.38
CA ASN A 58 -7.93 -15.25 -17.77
C ASN A 58 -7.93 -16.50 -18.69
N HIS A 59 -8.99 -17.30 -18.64
CA HIS A 59 -9.18 -18.47 -19.51
C HIS A 59 -10.26 -18.19 -20.56
N ASP A 60 -10.38 -19.09 -21.53
CA ASP A 60 -11.38 -19.03 -22.63
C ASP A 60 -11.36 -17.72 -23.42
N GLY A 61 -10.18 -17.08 -23.53
CA GLY A 61 -10.01 -15.80 -24.21
C GLY A 61 -10.59 -14.60 -23.49
N LYS A 62 -11.08 -14.79 -22.26
CA LYS A 62 -11.71 -13.76 -21.42
C LYS A 62 -10.71 -13.11 -20.49
N GLN A 63 -10.85 -11.80 -20.29
CA GLN A 63 -10.04 -11.01 -19.37
C GLN A 63 -10.81 -10.76 -18.09
N ARG A 64 -10.35 -11.35 -16.98
CA ARG A 64 -11.00 -11.25 -15.67
C ARG A 64 -10.12 -10.62 -14.61
N VAL A 65 -8.81 -10.53 -14.86
CA VAL A 65 -7.82 -9.99 -13.95
C VAL A 65 -7.40 -8.60 -14.40
N PHE A 66 -7.43 -7.64 -13.50
CA PHE A 66 -7.00 -6.27 -13.75
C PHE A 66 -6.45 -5.63 -12.47
N SER A 67 -5.72 -4.53 -12.60
CA SER A 67 -5.21 -3.75 -11.48
C SER A 67 -6.15 -2.61 -11.13
N ALA A 68 -6.19 -2.20 -9.87
CA ALA A 68 -6.90 -0.99 -9.47
C ALA A 68 -6.22 0.26 -10.04
N GLY A 69 -7.01 1.25 -10.37
CA GLY A 69 -6.52 2.60 -10.67
C GLY A 69 -6.10 3.34 -9.40
N THR A 70 -5.15 4.23 -9.54
CA THR A 70 -4.75 5.16 -8.48
C THR A 70 -4.72 6.58 -9.02
N PHE A 71 -5.29 7.52 -8.30
CA PHE A 71 -5.28 8.94 -8.66
C PHE A 71 -4.31 9.70 -7.77
N THR A 72 -3.39 10.42 -8.41
CA THR A 72 -2.58 11.41 -7.71
C THR A 72 -3.31 12.74 -7.74
N THR A 73 -3.62 13.29 -6.57
CA THR A 73 -4.25 14.60 -6.44
C THR A 73 -3.23 15.72 -6.34
N LEU A 74 -3.64 16.91 -6.73
CA LEU A 74 -2.83 18.13 -6.60
C LEU A 74 -2.75 18.55 -5.13
N LYS A 75 -1.59 18.33 -4.51
CA LYS A 75 -1.26 18.83 -3.16
C LYS A 75 -0.69 20.24 -3.23
N LEU A 76 -0.77 21.00 -2.13
CA LEU A 76 -0.41 22.42 -2.06
C LEU A 76 0.95 22.74 -2.72
N LYS A 77 2.00 22.02 -2.38
CA LYS A 77 3.34 22.26 -2.91
C LYS A 77 3.46 22.03 -4.42
N ALA A 78 2.75 21.02 -4.94
CA ALA A 78 2.73 20.70 -6.36
C ALA A 78 1.89 21.70 -7.15
N VAL A 79 0.67 21.99 -6.69
CA VAL A 79 -0.21 22.92 -7.38
C VAL A 79 0.35 24.34 -7.39
N LEU A 80 1.01 24.77 -6.30
CA LEU A 80 1.67 26.08 -6.25
C LEU A 80 2.75 26.19 -7.34
N LYS A 81 3.58 25.17 -7.53
CA LYS A 81 4.60 25.16 -8.59
C LYS A 81 3.99 25.20 -9.98
N ASP A 82 2.93 24.40 -10.20
CA ASP A 82 2.30 24.32 -11.52
C ASP A 82 1.56 25.61 -11.88
N VAL A 83 0.76 26.15 -10.97
CA VAL A 83 0.02 27.42 -11.18
C VAL A 83 0.98 28.61 -11.32
N ALA A 84 1.98 28.72 -10.42
CA ALA A 84 2.97 29.79 -10.49
C ALA A 84 3.73 29.81 -11.82
N ARG A 85 4.02 28.64 -12.40
CA ARG A 85 4.64 28.51 -13.72
C ARG A 85 3.74 29.07 -14.82
N VAL A 86 2.43 28.80 -14.78
CA VAL A 86 1.46 29.33 -15.75
C VAL A 86 1.37 30.85 -15.65
N HIS A 87 1.37 31.38 -14.42
CA HIS A 87 1.38 32.83 -14.15
C HIS A 87 2.74 33.50 -14.31
N ARG A 88 3.77 32.73 -14.77
CA ARG A 88 5.15 33.24 -15.00
C ARG A 88 5.80 33.84 -13.75
N VAL A 89 5.42 33.37 -12.56
CA VAL A 89 6.10 33.76 -11.33
C VAL A 89 7.55 33.24 -11.35
N PRO A 90 8.53 34.04 -10.98
CA PRO A 90 9.94 33.65 -10.99
C PRO A 90 10.19 32.37 -10.16
N VAL A 91 10.88 31.41 -10.76
CA VAL A 91 11.10 30.05 -10.17
C VAL A 91 11.80 30.13 -8.81
N ASN A 92 12.73 31.10 -8.62
CA ASN A 92 13.41 31.31 -7.36
C ASN A 92 12.45 31.70 -6.22
N ILE A 93 11.43 32.51 -6.51
CA ILE A 93 10.39 32.88 -5.53
C ILE A 93 9.59 31.64 -5.15
N VAL A 94 9.12 30.88 -6.14
CA VAL A 94 8.35 29.65 -5.94
C VAL A 94 9.12 28.61 -5.13
N ASN A 95 10.38 28.37 -5.50
CA ASN A 95 11.24 27.42 -4.79
C ASN A 95 11.49 27.88 -3.34
N TYR A 96 11.67 29.17 -3.12
CA TYR A 96 11.83 29.70 -1.79
C TYR A 96 10.58 29.47 -0.92
N ILE A 97 9.37 29.80 -1.44
CA ILE A 97 8.11 29.59 -0.72
C ILE A 97 7.87 28.10 -0.45
N THR A 98 8.07 27.24 -1.44
CA THR A 98 7.86 25.79 -1.28
C THR A 98 8.89 25.10 -0.38
N ALA A 99 10.06 25.71 -0.19
CA ALA A 99 11.07 25.22 0.76
C ALA A 99 10.69 25.47 2.23
N ILE A 100 9.81 26.44 2.50
CA ILE A 100 9.30 26.72 3.85
C ILE A 100 8.26 25.66 4.27
N PHE A 101 7.63 24.97 3.33
CA PHE A 101 6.62 23.96 3.62
C PHE A 101 7.29 22.70 4.21
N GLU A 102 6.97 22.39 5.46
CA GLU A 102 7.57 21.29 6.20
C GLU A 102 7.01 19.93 5.76
N ASP A 103 5.71 19.89 5.36
CA ASP A 103 5.01 18.69 4.93
C ASP A 103 4.47 18.85 3.51
N ASP A 104 4.53 17.77 2.73
CA ASP A 104 3.90 17.69 1.40
C ASP A 104 2.36 17.56 1.48
N ASN A 105 1.81 17.20 2.65
CA ASN A 105 0.37 17.03 2.89
C ASN A 105 -0.32 18.27 3.48
N MET A 106 0.33 19.42 3.46
CA MET A 106 -0.25 20.66 3.94
C MET A 106 -1.60 20.97 3.29
N SER A 107 -2.55 21.38 4.12
CA SER A 107 -3.89 21.82 3.71
C SER A 107 -3.90 23.26 3.25
N TRP A 108 -5.02 23.65 2.66
CA TRP A 108 -5.29 25.06 2.32
C TRP A 108 -5.22 25.98 3.54
N THR A 109 -5.77 25.55 4.68
CA THR A 109 -5.77 26.33 5.92
C THR A 109 -4.36 26.51 6.50
N ASP A 110 -3.47 25.54 6.33
CA ASP A 110 -2.09 25.62 6.80
C ASP A 110 -1.32 26.74 6.09
N LEU A 111 -1.59 26.98 4.81
CA LEU A 111 -0.98 28.10 4.06
C LEU A 111 -1.25 29.45 4.73
N PHE A 112 -2.50 29.70 5.14
CA PHE A 112 -2.88 30.96 5.79
C PHE A 112 -2.40 31.05 7.24
N THR A 113 -2.39 29.93 7.96
CA THR A 113 -1.81 29.86 9.30
C THR A 113 -0.32 30.21 9.26
N MET A 114 0.40 29.69 8.28
CA MET A 114 1.81 30.04 8.08
C MET A 114 1.98 31.50 7.65
N ALA A 115 1.09 32.03 6.80
CA ALA A 115 1.13 33.43 6.37
C ALA A 115 0.97 34.41 7.54
N ALA A 116 0.23 34.03 8.60
CA ALA A 116 0.06 34.84 9.79
C ALA A 116 1.38 35.06 10.56
N THR A 117 2.30 34.11 10.48
CA THR A 117 3.59 34.15 11.19
C THR A 117 4.81 34.38 10.28
N ASN A 118 4.67 34.08 8.99
CA ASN A 118 5.76 34.22 8.02
C ASN A 118 5.49 35.33 7.01
N LYS A 119 6.18 36.47 7.18
CA LYS A 119 6.04 37.65 6.33
C LYS A 119 6.26 37.40 4.83
N LYS A 120 7.07 36.43 4.45
CA LYS A 120 7.37 36.14 3.04
C LYS A 120 6.23 35.36 2.37
N ILE A 121 5.61 34.43 3.10
CA ILE A 121 4.38 33.76 2.61
C ILE A 121 3.25 34.78 2.52
N HIS A 122 3.10 35.63 3.53
CA HIS A 122 2.11 36.73 3.49
C HIS A 122 2.32 37.66 2.28
N SER A 123 3.56 38.11 2.06
CA SER A 123 3.86 38.98 0.90
C SER A 123 3.57 38.28 -0.43
N PHE A 124 3.90 37.00 -0.55
CA PHE A 124 3.60 36.21 -1.75
C PHE A 124 2.10 36.13 -2.03
N ILE A 125 1.28 35.87 -1.00
CA ILE A 125 -0.18 35.85 -1.15
C ILE A 125 -0.74 37.19 -1.62
N MET A 126 -0.20 38.30 -1.08
CA MET A 126 -0.63 39.63 -1.44
C MET A 126 -0.15 40.07 -2.83
N GLU A 127 1.02 39.63 -3.24
CA GLU A 127 1.62 39.99 -4.54
C GLU A 127 0.99 39.21 -5.70
N TYR A 128 0.59 37.93 -5.44
CA TYR A 128 0.08 37.01 -6.46
C TYR A 128 -1.34 36.50 -6.14
N PRO A 129 -2.36 37.38 -5.96
CA PRO A 129 -3.69 36.95 -5.53
C PRO A 129 -4.37 36.00 -6.53
N GLN A 130 -4.12 36.16 -7.83
CA GLN A 130 -4.68 35.29 -8.86
C GLN A 130 -4.08 33.87 -8.80
N VAL A 131 -2.78 33.74 -8.47
CA VAL A 131 -2.15 32.46 -8.24
C VAL A 131 -2.81 31.73 -7.07
N ILE A 132 -3.12 32.47 -6.00
CA ILE A 132 -3.75 31.89 -4.80
C ILE A 132 -5.17 31.40 -5.11
N GLU A 133 -5.96 32.15 -5.89
CA GLU A 133 -7.31 31.73 -6.28
C GLU A 133 -7.31 30.49 -7.17
N ASP A 134 -6.38 30.42 -8.14
CA ASP A 134 -6.24 29.26 -9.01
C ASP A 134 -5.75 28.03 -8.23
N ILE A 135 -4.84 28.20 -7.25
CA ILE A 135 -4.44 27.12 -6.34
C ILE A 135 -5.65 26.58 -5.57
N ARG A 136 -6.48 27.47 -5.03
CA ARG A 136 -7.70 27.10 -4.29
C ARG A 136 -8.63 26.22 -5.15
N THR A 137 -8.79 26.60 -6.41
CA THR A 137 -9.67 25.89 -7.36
C THR A 137 -9.11 24.50 -7.74
N LEU A 138 -7.78 24.39 -7.91
CA LEU A 138 -7.13 23.19 -8.40
C LEU A 138 -6.69 22.22 -7.29
N MET A 139 -6.53 22.71 -6.06
CA MET A 139 -6.07 21.87 -4.96
C MET A 139 -7.06 20.71 -4.69
N GLY A 140 -6.51 19.51 -4.56
CA GLY A 140 -7.31 18.29 -4.37
C GLY A 140 -7.85 17.67 -5.65
N GLN A 141 -7.79 18.37 -6.80
CA GLN A 141 -8.24 17.81 -8.07
C GLN A 141 -7.29 16.67 -8.55
N PRO A 142 -7.81 15.65 -9.24
CA PRO A 142 -6.99 14.60 -9.82
C PRO A 142 -6.00 15.19 -10.84
N ARG A 143 -4.74 14.85 -10.70
CA ARG A 143 -3.66 15.27 -11.62
C ARG A 143 -3.33 14.21 -12.65
N SER A 144 -3.19 12.98 -12.19
CA SER A 144 -2.83 11.85 -13.01
C SER A 144 -3.42 10.56 -12.47
N SER A 145 -3.59 9.60 -13.36
CA SER A 145 -3.98 8.25 -13.04
C SER A 145 -2.80 7.32 -13.32
N SER A 146 -2.60 6.35 -12.45
CA SER A 146 -1.55 5.34 -12.55
C SER A 146 -2.04 3.96 -12.10
N VAL A 147 -1.22 2.94 -12.32
CA VAL A 147 -1.46 1.58 -11.81
C VAL A 147 -1.23 1.54 -10.32
N HIS A 148 -2.16 0.98 -9.56
CA HIS A 148 -1.90 0.66 -8.15
C HIS A 148 -0.78 -0.38 -8.04
N ALA A 149 0.18 -0.15 -7.14
CA ALA A 149 1.40 -0.96 -7.10
C ALA A 149 1.14 -2.45 -6.79
N SER A 150 0.19 -2.76 -5.91
CA SER A 150 -0.07 -4.10 -5.38
C SER A 150 -1.45 -4.64 -5.72
N ALA A 151 -2.46 -3.79 -5.86
CA ALA A 151 -3.85 -4.19 -5.99
C ALA A 151 -4.15 -4.95 -7.28
N LEU A 152 -4.70 -6.14 -7.13
CA LEU A 152 -5.21 -7.00 -8.17
C LEU A 152 -6.65 -7.36 -7.87
N LEU A 153 -7.50 -7.28 -8.89
CA LEU A 153 -8.89 -7.67 -8.80
C LEU A 153 -9.16 -8.80 -9.78
N VAL A 154 -10.05 -9.69 -9.39
CA VAL A 154 -10.50 -10.81 -10.20
C VAL A 154 -12.02 -10.77 -10.24
N THR A 155 -12.60 -10.68 -11.42
CA THR A 155 -14.06 -10.73 -11.58
C THR A 155 -14.56 -12.17 -11.65
N PRO A 156 -15.81 -12.43 -11.28
CA PRO A 156 -16.46 -13.71 -11.52
C PRO A 156 -16.41 -14.10 -13.00
N ASP A 157 -16.34 -15.40 -13.27
CA ASP A 157 -16.31 -15.95 -14.63
C ASP A 157 -17.70 -16.03 -15.27
N SER A 158 -18.75 -16.19 -14.45
CA SER A 158 -20.12 -16.27 -14.95
C SER A 158 -21.14 -15.76 -13.94
N LYS A 159 -22.26 -15.26 -14.44
CA LYS A 159 -23.46 -14.93 -13.67
C LYS A 159 -24.71 -15.28 -14.50
N ASP A 160 -25.66 -16.01 -13.90
CA ASP A 160 -26.91 -16.38 -14.54
C ASP A 160 -26.71 -17.08 -15.90
N GLY A 161 -25.64 -17.89 -16.03
CA GLY A 161 -25.30 -18.61 -17.26
C GLY A 161 -24.68 -17.75 -18.38
N LYS A 162 -24.33 -16.50 -18.09
CA LYS A 162 -23.64 -15.59 -19.00
C LYS A 162 -22.17 -15.49 -18.59
N ASP A 163 -21.26 -15.76 -19.53
CA ASP A 163 -19.82 -15.51 -19.34
C ASP A 163 -19.53 -14.02 -19.17
N LEU A 164 -18.71 -13.70 -18.17
CA LEU A 164 -18.39 -12.35 -17.81
C LEU A 164 -16.86 -12.09 -17.92
N GLU A 165 -16.53 -10.83 -18.13
CA GLU A 165 -15.15 -10.28 -18.12
C GLU A 165 -15.09 -9.00 -17.30
N CYS A 166 -13.89 -8.51 -17.04
CA CYS A 166 -13.70 -7.29 -16.25
C CYS A 166 -14.40 -6.05 -16.84
N PHE A 167 -14.57 -6.00 -18.16
CA PHE A 167 -15.27 -4.91 -18.85
C PHE A 167 -16.79 -4.87 -18.59
N ASP A 168 -17.37 -5.96 -18.10
CA ASP A 168 -18.79 -6.03 -17.73
C ASP A 168 -19.07 -5.39 -16.34
N PHE A 169 -18.00 -5.19 -15.54
CA PHE A 169 -18.12 -4.69 -14.16
C PHE A 169 -17.68 -3.25 -14.00
N THR A 170 -16.61 -2.84 -14.69
CA THR A 170 -16.03 -1.52 -14.51
C THR A 170 -15.35 -1.04 -15.79
N PRO A 171 -15.28 0.27 -16.04
CA PRO A 171 -14.48 0.81 -17.14
C PRO A 171 -13.01 0.46 -16.96
N ILE A 172 -12.42 -0.12 -18.00
CA ILE A 172 -11.02 -0.56 -18.02
C ILE A 172 -10.25 0.18 -19.10
N LYS A 173 -9.06 0.62 -18.76
CA LYS A 173 -8.06 1.13 -19.71
C LYS A 173 -6.80 0.27 -19.70
N LYS A 174 -5.93 0.48 -20.65
CA LYS A 174 -4.64 -0.21 -20.75
C LYS A 174 -3.49 0.80 -20.65
N ILE A 175 -2.62 0.61 -19.67
CA ILE A 175 -1.38 1.39 -19.50
C ILE A 175 -0.20 0.42 -19.50
N ASP A 176 0.76 0.62 -20.39
CA ASP A 176 1.97 -0.22 -20.55
C ASP A 176 1.67 -1.72 -20.62
N GLY A 177 0.57 -2.07 -21.28
CA GLY A 177 0.16 -3.47 -21.45
C GLY A 177 -0.72 -4.03 -20.31
N VAL A 178 -0.84 -3.35 -19.16
CA VAL A 178 -1.62 -3.76 -18.00
C VAL A 178 -3.04 -3.23 -18.07
N LEU A 179 -4.02 -4.07 -17.79
CA LEU A 179 -5.43 -3.67 -17.64
C LEU A 179 -5.63 -3.01 -16.28
N ILE A 180 -6.24 -1.82 -16.29
CA ILE A 180 -6.42 -0.98 -15.11
C ILE A 180 -7.82 -0.43 -15.09
N SER A 181 -8.49 -0.44 -13.93
CA SER A 181 -9.77 0.24 -13.78
C SER A 181 -9.64 1.76 -13.89
N GLU A 182 -10.66 2.42 -14.43
CA GLU A 182 -10.81 3.87 -14.38
C GLU A 182 -11.26 4.35 -12.99
N PHE A 183 -11.59 3.44 -12.08
CA PHE A 183 -11.93 3.72 -10.69
C PHE A 183 -10.79 3.34 -9.75
N ASP A 184 -10.73 4.01 -8.62
CA ASP A 184 -9.82 3.69 -7.52
C ASP A 184 -10.32 2.52 -6.67
N GLY A 185 -9.50 2.08 -5.71
CA GLY A 185 -9.82 0.93 -4.87
C GLY A 185 -11.09 1.11 -4.04
N TYR A 186 -11.39 2.33 -3.57
CA TYR A 186 -12.59 2.61 -2.78
C TYR A 186 -13.86 2.48 -3.62
N SER A 187 -13.86 3.08 -4.81
CA SER A 187 -15.00 2.97 -5.73
C SER A 187 -15.24 1.55 -6.22
N LEU A 188 -14.19 0.73 -6.34
CA LEU A 188 -14.28 -0.68 -6.70
C LEU A 188 -14.85 -1.52 -5.54
N ASP A 189 -14.49 -1.22 -4.30
CA ASP A 189 -15.06 -1.86 -3.11
C ASP A 189 -16.57 -1.57 -2.98
N GLU A 190 -16.99 -0.33 -3.23
CA GLU A 190 -18.41 0.04 -3.28
C GLU A 190 -19.19 -0.72 -4.37
N GLN A 191 -18.53 -1.14 -5.45
CA GLN A 191 -19.10 -1.98 -6.50
C GLN A 191 -19.12 -3.47 -6.13
N GLY A 192 -18.59 -3.85 -4.98
CA GLY A 192 -18.49 -5.23 -4.52
C GLY A 192 -17.33 -6.02 -5.13
N LEU A 193 -16.31 -5.34 -5.66
CA LEU A 193 -15.12 -5.95 -6.23
C LEU A 193 -14.01 -6.02 -5.17
N LEU A 194 -13.66 -7.22 -4.77
CA LEU A 194 -12.64 -7.48 -3.75
C LEU A 194 -11.24 -7.08 -4.24
N LYS A 195 -10.62 -6.12 -3.55
CA LYS A 195 -9.24 -5.73 -3.78
C LYS A 195 -8.27 -6.67 -3.05
N ASN A 196 -7.35 -7.27 -3.78
CA ASN A 196 -6.31 -8.14 -3.24
C ASN A 196 -4.96 -7.47 -3.41
N ASP A 197 -4.31 -7.11 -2.31
CA ASP A 197 -3.00 -6.49 -2.34
C ASP A 197 -1.88 -7.54 -2.31
N CYS A 198 -1.23 -7.73 -3.45
CA CYS A 198 -0.03 -8.57 -3.59
C CYS A 198 1.20 -7.72 -3.26
N LEU A 199 1.57 -7.66 -1.99
CA LEU A 199 2.67 -6.84 -1.51
C LEU A 199 4.03 -7.48 -1.78
N GLY A 200 4.96 -6.73 -2.36
CA GLY A 200 6.33 -7.19 -2.59
C GLY A 200 7.26 -6.73 -1.47
N ILE A 201 7.59 -7.62 -0.54
CA ILE A 201 8.39 -7.30 0.65
C ILE A 201 9.86 -7.68 0.43
N LYS A 202 10.75 -6.68 0.43
CA LYS A 202 12.19 -6.87 0.23
C LYS A 202 12.83 -7.70 1.35
N GLU A 203 12.34 -7.58 2.55
CA GLU A 203 12.81 -8.31 3.72
C GLU A 203 12.59 -9.81 3.58
N LEU A 204 11.51 -10.25 2.94
CA LEU A 204 11.29 -11.67 2.62
C LEU A 204 12.32 -12.20 1.63
N SER A 205 12.70 -11.40 0.62
CA SER A 205 13.77 -11.76 -0.31
C SER A 205 15.13 -11.86 0.40
N LYS A 206 15.44 -10.94 1.32
CA LYS A 206 16.66 -10.98 2.15
C LYS A 206 16.68 -12.23 3.04
N LEU A 207 15.57 -12.55 3.70
CA LEU A 207 15.45 -13.73 4.55
C LEU A 207 15.69 -15.00 3.73
N GLN A 208 15.10 -15.12 2.54
CA GLN A 208 15.35 -16.26 1.65
C GLN A 208 16.81 -16.35 1.23
N ALA A 209 17.47 -15.22 0.95
CA ALA A 209 18.90 -15.21 0.62
C ALA A 209 19.75 -15.69 1.80
N VAL A 210 19.43 -15.29 3.04
CA VAL A 210 20.11 -15.78 4.25
C VAL A 210 19.92 -17.30 4.41
N ILE A 211 18.69 -17.78 4.24
CA ILE A 211 18.38 -19.24 4.29
C ILE A 211 19.22 -19.99 3.26
N ASN A 212 19.28 -19.52 2.02
CA ASN A 212 20.07 -20.16 0.96
C ASN A 212 21.57 -20.19 1.32
N ILE A 213 22.13 -19.08 1.80
CA ILE A 213 23.54 -19.01 2.23
C ILE A 213 23.81 -19.98 3.39
N CYS A 214 22.92 -20.08 4.36
CA CYS A 214 23.06 -21.03 5.47
C CYS A 214 23.05 -22.49 4.98
N ASN A 215 22.09 -22.81 4.11
CA ASN A 215 21.97 -24.16 3.56
C ASN A 215 23.20 -24.55 2.73
N ASP A 216 23.68 -23.65 1.88
CA ASP A 216 24.87 -23.92 1.05
C ASP A 216 26.15 -24.03 1.88
N LYS A 217 26.35 -23.12 2.85
CA LYS A 217 27.59 -23.06 3.64
C LYS A 217 27.68 -24.15 4.72
N TYR A 218 26.55 -24.48 5.34
CA TYR A 218 26.51 -25.38 6.50
C TYR A 218 25.82 -26.71 6.20
N HIS A 219 25.43 -26.94 4.94
CA HIS A 219 24.74 -28.15 4.49
C HIS A 219 23.49 -28.46 5.33
N THR A 220 22.73 -27.43 5.65
CA THR A 220 21.45 -27.49 6.38
C THR A 220 20.27 -27.54 5.43
N ASP A 221 19.11 -27.94 5.91
CA ASP A 221 17.84 -27.89 5.17
C ASP A 221 16.85 -26.94 5.88
N ILE A 222 17.27 -25.70 6.06
CA ILE A 222 16.45 -24.67 6.69
C ILE A 222 15.43 -24.18 5.65
N THR A 223 14.17 -24.09 6.07
CA THR A 223 13.09 -23.48 5.28
C THR A 223 12.41 -22.41 6.12
N PHE A 224 11.73 -21.46 5.45
CA PHE A 224 10.92 -20.47 6.14
C PHE A 224 9.89 -21.11 7.08
N GLN A 225 9.29 -22.22 6.64
CA GLN A 225 8.31 -22.95 7.43
C GLN A 225 8.92 -23.57 8.70
N ASN A 226 10.13 -24.11 8.63
CA ASN A 226 10.83 -24.64 9.82
C ASN A 226 11.11 -23.51 10.83
N ILE A 227 11.51 -22.32 10.36
CA ILE A 227 11.75 -21.16 11.23
C ILE A 227 10.47 -20.79 11.99
N VAL A 228 9.34 -20.68 11.29
CA VAL A 228 8.06 -20.36 11.92
C VAL A 228 7.60 -21.46 12.90
N GLN A 229 7.81 -22.73 12.54
CA GLN A 229 7.43 -23.87 13.39
C GLN A 229 8.34 -24.07 14.59
N SER A 230 9.60 -23.61 14.55
CA SER A 230 10.53 -23.74 15.68
C SER A 230 10.15 -22.88 16.90
N GLY A 231 9.16 -22.01 16.73
CA GLY A 231 8.72 -21.05 17.72
C GLY A 231 9.44 -19.71 17.56
N LEU A 232 8.74 -18.63 17.89
CA LEU A 232 9.22 -17.24 17.76
C LEU A 232 9.64 -16.67 19.12
N ASP A 233 9.95 -17.51 20.10
CA ASP A 233 10.16 -17.12 21.49
C ASP A 233 11.61 -17.26 21.98
N ASP A 234 12.61 -17.13 21.07
CA ASP A 234 14.02 -17.09 21.49
C ASP A 234 14.29 -15.83 22.34
N PRO A 235 14.64 -15.99 23.64
CA PRO A 235 14.87 -14.87 24.56
C PRO A 235 15.97 -13.91 24.10
N LYS A 236 16.96 -14.41 23.33
CA LYS A 236 18.06 -13.59 22.83
C LYS A 236 17.56 -12.54 21.84
N VAL A 237 16.56 -12.87 21.01
CA VAL A 237 15.93 -11.93 20.07
C VAL A 237 15.26 -10.79 20.83
N TYR A 238 14.49 -11.12 21.87
CA TYR A 238 13.81 -10.10 22.68
C TYR A 238 14.79 -9.22 23.46
N GLN A 239 15.90 -9.79 23.97
CA GLN A 239 16.96 -9.00 24.57
C GLN A 239 17.61 -7.98 23.62
N LEU A 240 17.75 -8.31 22.32
CA LEU A 240 18.20 -7.36 21.31
C LEU A 240 17.21 -6.21 21.12
N LEU A 241 15.93 -6.52 21.04
CA LEU A 241 14.85 -5.52 20.92
C LEU A 241 14.78 -4.61 22.16
N GLN A 242 14.85 -5.19 23.36
CA GLN A 242 14.89 -4.47 24.63
C GLN A 242 16.06 -3.48 24.72
N LYS A 243 17.21 -3.81 24.14
CA LYS A 243 18.41 -2.96 24.07
C LYS A 243 18.36 -1.92 22.92
N GLY A 244 17.33 -1.94 22.09
CA GLY A 244 17.19 -1.05 20.94
C GLY A 244 18.06 -1.40 19.74
N TYR A 245 18.54 -2.64 19.65
CA TYR A 245 19.27 -3.12 18.46
C TYR A 245 18.31 -3.49 17.34
N THR A 246 17.65 -2.48 16.79
CA THR A 246 16.57 -2.64 15.79
C THR A 246 16.98 -2.28 14.37
N GLN A 247 18.26 -1.97 14.16
CA GLN A 247 18.77 -1.62 12.83
C GLN A 247 18.57 -2.80 11.85
N ASN A 248 18.06 -2.49 10.67
CA ASN A 248 17.72 -3.47 9.62
C ASN A 248 16.60 -4.47 9.97
N ILE A 249 15.88 -4.27 11.06
CA ILE A 249 14.67 -5.04 11.34
C ILE A 249 13.48 -4.32 10.70
N PHE A 250 12.74 -5.04 9.87
CA PHE A 250 11.58 -4.50 9.16
C PHE A 250 10.58 -3.86 10.11
N GLN A 251 10.13 -2.65 9.79
CA GLN A 251 9.23 -1.81 10.57
C GLN A 251 9.75 -1.35 11.95
N PHE A 252 10.86 -1.89 12.47
CA PHE A 252 11.39 -1.58 13.80
C PHE A 252 12.57 -0.60 13.81
N SER A 253 13.11 -0.21 12.64
CA SER A 253 14.33 0.60 12.51
C SER A 253 14.14 2.11 12.70
N SER A 254 12.90 2.62 12.78
CA SER A 254 12.68 4.05 13.02
C SER A 254 13.03 4.45 14.46
N LYS A 255 13.50 5.69 14.66
CA LYS A 255 13.86 6.19 16.01
C LYS A 255 12.70 6.11 16.99
N GLY A 256 11.47 6.37 16.53
CA GLY A 256 10.25 6.27 17.34
C GLY A 256 10.00 4.84 17.79
N MET A 257 10.00 3.88 16.84
CA MET A 257 9.78 2.48 17.12
C MET A 257 10.89 1.88 18.00
N THR A 258 12.16 2.24 17.78
CA THR A 258 13.27 1.81 18.66
C THR A 258 13.04 2.26 20.10
N LYS A 259 12.67 3.54 20.33
CA LYS A 259 12.36 4.04 21.68
C LYS A 259 11.17 3.33 22.31
N PHE A 260 10.13 3.07 21.52
CA PHE A 260 8.97 2.34 21.95
C PHE A 260 9.32 0.92 22.42
N LEU A 261 10.07 0.15 21.63
CA LEU A 261 10.50 -1.22 21.98
C LEU A 261 11.38 -1.25 23.24
N VAL A 262 12.29 -0.29 23.40
CA VAL A 262 13.09 -0.14 24.62
C VAL A 262 12.22 0.15 25.83
N SER A 263 11.19 0.97 25.70
CA SER A 263 10.23 1.25 26.80
C SER A 263 9.34 0.05 27.11
N MET A 264 8.85 -0.65 26.09
CA MET A 264 7.92 -1.77 26.20
C MET A 264 8.58 -3.03 26.80
N GLN A 265 9.90 -3.22 26.61
CA GLN A 265 10.63 -4.40 27.08
C GLN A 265 9.97 -5.73 26.64
N PRO A 266 9.85 -6.01 25.33
CA PRO A 266 9.15 -7.19 24.85
C PRO A 266 9.83 -8.48 25.30
N VAL A 267 9.03 -9.48 25.65
CA VAL A 267 9.49 -10.80 26.16
C VAL A 267 9.00 -11.98 25.32
N SER A 268 8.03 -11.75 24.42
CA SER A 268 7.47 -12.77 23.56
C SER A 268 6.86 -12.16 22.30
N TYR A 269 6.62 -12.98 21.28
CA TYR A 269 5.90 -12.55 20.08
C TYR A 269 4.49 -12.06 20.37
N THR A 270 3.78 -12.73 21.27
CA THR A 270 2.44 -12.31 21.69
C THR A 270 2.45 -10.93 22.36
N HIS A 271 3.49 -10.62 23.15
CA HIS A 271 3.65 -9.30 23.76
C HIS A 271 3.87 -8.20 22.71
N LEU A 272 4.69 -8.46 21.68
CA LEU A 272 4.86 -7.54 20.55
C LEU A 272 3.54 -7.31 19.81
N ARG A 273 2.81 -8.38 19.49
CA ARG A 273 1.57 -8.31 18.71
C ARG A 273 0.42 -7.62 19.45
N ALA A 274 0.32 -7.78 20.77
CA ALA A 274 -0.74 -7.15 21.57
C ALA A 274 -0.74 -5.62 21.50
N HIS A 275 0.40 -5.01 21.17
CA HIS A 275 0.51 -3.55 21.02
C HIS A 275 0.21 -3.03 19.61
N GLU A 276 0.25 -3.86 18.58
CA GLU A 276 -0.19 -3.45 17.23
C GLU A 276 -1.71 -3.23 17.19
N THR A 277 -2.47 -4.03 17.95
CA THR A 277 -3.95 -3.94 18.02
C THR A 277 -4.49 -2.87 18.95
N SER A 278 -3.64 -2.16 19.69
CA SER A 278 -4.05 -1.10 20.65
C SER A 278 -3.83 0.33 20.14
N GLN A 279 -3.41 0.49 18.88
CA GLN A 279 -3.21 1.80 18.25
C GLN A 279 -4.28 2.15 17.19
N ASP A 280 -5.34 1.32 17.05
CA ASP A 280 -6.53 1.62 16.24
C ASP A 280 -7.63 2.28 17.08
#